data_1b70219f38c07f50c71fb1ec8350ef0d
#
_entry.id   1b70219f38c07f50c71fb1ec8350ef0d
#
_cell.length_a   1.000
_cell.length_b   1.000
_cell.length_c   1.000
_cell.angle_alpha   90.00
_cell.angle_beta   90.00
_cell.angle_gamma   90.00
#
_symmetry.space_group_name_H-M   'P 1'
#
loop_
_entity.id
_entity.type
_entity.pdbx_description
1 polymer ?
#
loop_
_entity_poly.entity_id
_entity_poly.type
_entity_poly.pdbx_seq_one_letter_code
_entity_poly.pdbx_strand_id
1 'polypeptide(L)'
;MPVVKSKPTSAGRRHQVRVVNKELHKGSPYAPLLEKKSKTGGRNNAGRITTRHIGGGHKHHYRVIDFKRMKDGIPAKVERLEYDPNRTAHIALVLYADGERRYILAPKGVSAGDVLYSGSAAPIKAGNCLPVRNIPVGAVIHAIELKPGKGAQLARSAGASVQLVAREGQYATIRLRSGEMRKVPVDCRATLGEVSNSEHSLQKLGKAGAARWRGVRPTVRGVAMNPVDHPHGGGEGRTSGGRHPVSPWGMPTKGYKTRKNKRTDGFIVRRRNKK
;
A
#
# COMPACT_ATOMS: atom_id res chain seq x y z
N MET A 1 -14.57 -1.80 12.14
CA MET A 1 -14.89 -0.43 11.68
C MET A 1 -16.17 -0.45 10.90
N PRO A 2 -17.13 0.45 11.12
CA PRO A 2 -18.39 0.40 10.40
C PRO A 2 -18.23 0.92 8.98
N VAL A 3 -18.64 0.11 8.02
CA VAL A 3 -18.87 0.49 6.64
C VAL A 3 -20.26 1.12 6.56
N VAL A 4 -20.34 2.39 6.17
CA VAL A 4 -21.59 3.16 6.14
C VAL A 4 -21.97 3.48 4.70
N LYS A 5 -23.14 3.04 4.28
CA LYS A 5 -23.77 3.43 3.01
C LYS A 5 -24.44 4.78 3.18
N SER A 6 -24.18 5.71 2.29
CA SER A 6 -24.83 7.03 2.30
C SER A 6 -26.32 6.93 1.92
N LYS A 7 -27.16 7.79 2.48
CA LYS A 7 -28.56 7.91 2.04
C LYS A 7 -28.62 8.33 0.56
N PRO A 8 -29.52 7.78 -0.26
CA PRO A 8 -29.60 8.01 -1.71
C PRO A 8 -30.27 9.34 -2.06
N THR A 9 -29.81 10.44 -1.45
CA THR A 9 -30.39 11.79 -1.63
C THR A 9 -29.98 12.47 -2.94
N SER A 10 -28.94 11.97 -3.62
CA SER A 10 -28.49 12.46 -4.92
C SER A 10 -27.82 11.35 -5.71
N ALA A 11 -27.66 11.52 -7.03
CA ALA A 11 -27.02 10.54 -7.90
C ALA A 11 -25.61 10.16 -7.40
N GLY A 12 -24.81 11.12 -6.95
CA GLY A 12 -23.47 10.89 -6.44
C GLY A 12 -23.43 10.17 -5.07
N ARG A 13 -24.49 10.25 -4.27
CA ARG A 13 -24.57 9.60 -2.95
C ARG A 13 -25.22 8.21 -3.00
N ARG A 14 -26.02 7.92 -4.01
CA ARG A 14 -26.77 6.65 -4.16
C ARG A 14 -25.89 5.41 -3.99
N HIS A 15 -24.69 5.42 -4.54
CA HIS A 15 -23.75 4.30 -4.53
C HIS A 15 -22.53 4.55 -3.64
N GLN A 16 -22.51 5.65 -2.87
CA GLN A 16 -21.38 5.97 -2.01
C GLN A 16 -21.37 5.09 -0.77
N VAL A 17 -20.21 4.47 -0.53
CA VAL A 17 -19.90 3.69 0.67
C VAL A 17 -18.64 4.27 1.31
N ARG A 18 -18.72 4.59 2.60
CA ARG A 18 -17.62 5.17 3.38
C ARG A 18 -17.22 4.21 4.50
N VAL A 19 -15.93 4.16 4.77
CA VAL A 19 -15.40 3.57 6.00
C VAL A 19 -15.26 4.70 7.02
N VAL A 20 -15.85 4.51 8.19
CA VAL A 20 -15.79 5.47 9.30
C VAL A 20 -14.95 4.87 10.41
N ASN A 21 -13.87 5.55 10.76
CA ASN A 21 -13.06 5.20 11.91
C ASN A 21 -13.16 6.32 12.94
N LYS A 22 -13.71 6.00 14.12
CA LYS A 22 -13.91 6.94 15.23
C LYS A 22 -12.63 7.19 16.03
N GLU A 23 -11.68 6.27 15.99
CA GLU A 23 -10.43 6.30 16.75
C GLU A 23 -9.36 7.21 16.13
N LEU A 24 -9.58 7.64 14.89
CA LEU A 24 -8.63 8.53 14.22
C LEU A 24 -8.66 9.93 14.82
N HIS A 25 -7.47 10.46 15.07
CA HIS A 25 -7.28 11.83 15.47
C HIS A 25 -7.86 12.80 14.44
N LYS A 26 -8.64 13.77 14.90
CA LYS A 26 -9.32 14.76 14.05
C LYS A 26 -8.53 16.05 13.87
N GLY A 27 -7.48 16.25 14.65
CA GLY A 27 -6.64 17.46 14.62
C GLY A 27 -5.59 17.42 13.51
N SER A 28 -4.73 18.41 13.52
CA SER A 28 -3.62 18.55 12.58
C SER A 28 -2.55 17.45 12.80
N PRO A 29 -1.88 17.00 11.73
CA PRO A 29 -0.76 16.07 11.85
C PRO A 29 0.43 16.73 12.54
N TYR A 30 1.37 15.92 13.03
CA TYR A 30 2.58 16.41 13.71
C TYR A 30 3.51 17.11 12.72
N ALA A 31 3.65 18.43 12.86
CA ALA A 31 4.31 19.31 11.88
C ALA A 31 5.79 18.94 11.59
N PRO A 32 6.63 18.59 12.58
CA PRO A 32 8.04 18.25 12.32
C PRO A 32 8.25 17.03 11.39
N LEU A 33 7.25 16.15 11.25
CA LEU A 33 7.30 14.98 10.38
C LEU A 33 6.55 15.18 9.06
N LEU A 34 6.32 16.45 8.66
CA LEU A 34 5.67 16.78 7.40
C LEU A 34 6.66 17.34 6.39
N GLU A 35 6.61 16.80 5.18
CA GLU A 35 7.36 17.31 4.04
C GLU A 35 6.44 17.85 2.95
N LYS A 36 6.88 18.88 2.25
CA LYS A 36 6.17 19.41 1.08
C LYS A 36 6.17 18.38 -0.02
N LYS A 37 4.98 18.06 -0.56
CA LYS A 37 4.82 17.18 -1.70
C LYS A 37 4.34 17.99 -2.91
N SER A 38 5.23 18.26 -3.85
CA SER A 38 4.89 18.87 -5.13
C SER A 38 4.19 17.85 -6.04
N LYS A 39 3.30 18.35 -6.90
CA LYS A 39 2.57 17.55 -7.87
C LYS A 39 3.26 17.62 -9.23
N THR A 40 3.67 16.47 -9.74
CA THR A 40 4.32 16.37 -11.06
C THR A 40 3.31 16.23 -12.22
N GLY A 41 2.05 15.89 -11.91
CA GLY A 41 1.03 15.63 -12.92
C GLY A 41 1.35 14.45 -13.85
N GLY A 42 2.17 13.50 -13.38
CA GLY A 42 2.60 12.35 -14.17
C GLY A 42 3.74 12.67 -15.15
N ARG A 43 4.38 13.85 -15.06
CA ARG A 43 5.52 14.26 -15.90
C ARG A 43 6.84 13.82 -15.27
N ASN A 44 7.81 13.50 -16.13
CA ASN A 44 9.20 13.25 -15.76
C ASN A 44 9.98 14.57 -15.68
N ASN A 45 11.31 14.48 -15.48
CA ASN A 45 12.23 15.62 -15.47
C ASN A 45 12.28 16.40 -16.79
N ALA A 46 11.99 15.75 -17.93
CA ALA A 46 11.91 16.38 -19.26
C ALA A 46 10.50 16.94 -19.57
N GLY A 47 9.57 16.98 -18.60
CA GLY A 47 8.21 17.48 -18.78
C GLY A 47 7.26 16.55 -19.55
N ARG A 48 7.71 15.38 -19.99
CA ARG A 48 6.90 14.41 -20.75
C ARG A 48 6.05 13.55 -19.82
N ILE A 49 4.82 13.23 -20.25
CA ILE A 49 3.91 12.36 -19.50
C ILE A 49 4.44 10.92 -19.58
N THR A 50 4.93 10.41 -18.45
CA THR A 50 5.37 9.01 -18.30
C THR A 50 4.38 8.16 -17.53
N THR A 51 3.52 8.80 -16.71
CA THR A 51 2.43 8.13 -15.98
C THR A 51 1.13 8.82 -16.31
N ARG A 52 0.27 8.15 -17.07
CA ARG A 52 -1.02 8.71 -17.51
C ARG A 52 -2.03 8.73 -16.37
N HIS A 53 -3.09 9.51 -16.52
CA HIS A 53 -4.26 9.59 -15.62
C HIS A 53 -3.92 10.09 -14.20
N ILE A 54 -2.84 10.85 -14.04
CA ILE A 54 -2.46 11.49 -12.77
C ILE A 54 -2.48 13.01 -12.95
N GLY A 55 -3.06 13.72 -11.99
CA GLY A 55 -3.06 15.19 -11.96
C GLY A 55 -4.23 15.77 -11.18
N GLY A 56 -4.09 17.04 -10.80
CA GLY A 56 -5.05 17.73 -9.93
C GLY A 56 -5.07 17.14 -8.50
N GLY A 57 -6.27 17.05 -7.94
CA GLY A 57 -6.49 16.55 -6.57
C GLY A 57 -6.19 17.57 -5.47
N HIS A 58 -6.61 17.26 -4.26
CA HIS A 58 -6.39 18.11 -3.08
C HIS A 58 -4.89 18.22 -2.75
N LYS A 59 -4.43 19.41 -2.31
CA LYS A 59 -3.06 19.64 -1.81
C LYS A 59 -2.87 18.88 -0.49
N HIS A 60 -1.77 18.15 -0.36
CA HIS A 60 -1.43 17.43 0.86
C HIS A 60 0.09 17.36 1.08
N HIS A 61 0.50 17.22 2.33
CA HIS A 61 1.88 17.00 2.73
C HIS A 61 2.19 15.51 2.82
N TYR A 62 3.44 15.15 2.58
CA TYR A 62 3.94 13.81 2.85
C TYR A 62 4.18 13.68 4.36
N ARG A 63 3.91 12.49 4.94
CA ARG A 63 4.26 12.12 6.30
C ARG A 63 5.50 11.24 6.23
N VAL A 64 6.55 11.65 6.93
CA VAL A 64 7.78 10.86 7.05
C VAL A 64 7.49 9.64 7.93
N ILE A 65 7.53 8.46 7.31
CA ILE A 65 7.24 7.19 8.00
C ILE A 65 8.54 6.45 8.26
N ASP A 66 8.71 5.98 9.49
CA ASP A 66 9.81 5.08 9.84
C ASP A 66 9.53 3.66 9.35
N PHE A 67 10.05 3.33 8.17
CA PHE A 67 9.99 1.99 7.60
C PHE A 67 11.12 1.08 8.09
N LYS A 68 12.11 1.60 8.78
CA LYS A 68 13.28 0.83 9.23
C LYS A 68 13.10 0.27 10.63
N ARG A 69 12.41 1.02 11.52
CA ARG A 69 12.17 0.61 12.90
C ARG A 69 13.47 0.21 13.64
N MET A 70 14.53 1.03 13.49
CA MET A 70 15.88 0.69 13.99
C MET A 70 16.13 1.04 15.47
N LYS A 71 15.16 1.61 16.18
CA LYS A 71 15.28 1.88 17.62
C LYS A 71 15.00 0.62 18.42
N ASP A 72 16.03 -0.20 18.57
CA ASP A 72 15.92 -1.48 19.27
C ASP A 72 15.95 -1.29 20.78
N GLY A 73 15.13 -2.07 21.50
CA GLY A 73 15.07 -2.05 22.96
C GLY A 73 14.36 -0.85 23.58
N ILE A 74 14.12 0.24 22.82
CA ILE A 74 13.48 1.45 23.33
C ILE A 74 11.97 1.33 23.16
N PRO A 75 11.16 1.39 24.25
CA PRO A 75 9.71 1.34 24.17
C PRO A 75 9.16 2.58 23.45
N ALA A 76 8.18 2.36 22.59
CA ALA A 76 7.47 3.38 21.83
C ALA A 76 5.99 3.37 22.21
N LYS A 77 5.50 4.41 22.87
CA LYS A 77 4.09 4.58 23.22
C LYS A 77 3.33 5.17 22.05
N VAL A 78 2.22 4.57 21.65
CA VAL A 78 1.32 5.10 20.64
C VAL A 78 0.57 6.30 21.22
N GLU A 79 0.84 7.51 20.73
CA GLU A 79 0.13 8.72 21.15
C GLU A 79 -1.26 8.79 20.51
N ARG A 80 -1.34 8.54 19.20
CA ARG A 80 -2.59 8.63 18.44
C ARG A 80 -2.51 7.93 17.09
N LEU A 81 -3.67 7.62 16.51
CA LEU A 81 -3.82 7.12 15.16
C LEU A 81 -4.25 8.26 14.24
N GLU A 82 -3.67 8.36 13.05
CA GLU A 82 -3.96 9.43 12.10
C GLU A 82 -4.32 8.90 10.70
N TYR A 83 -5.12 9.70 9.98
CA TYR A 83 -5.36 9.52 8.55
C TYR A 83 -4.18 10.06 7.74
N ASP A 84 -3.69 9.28 6.77
CA ASP A 84 -2.68 9.73 5.82
C ASP A 84 -3.26 9.75 4.38
N PRO A 85 -3.32 10.91 3.71
CA PRO A 85 -3.80 11.01 2.33
C PRO A 85 -2.84 10.40 1.30
N ASN A 86 -1.60 10.03 1.68
CA ASN A 86 -0.61 9.45 0.79
C ASN A 86 -0.70 7.94 0.67
N ARG A 87 -1.44 7.29 1.57
CA ARG A 87 -1.56 5.83 1.63
C ARG A 87 -2.94 5.38 2.04
N THR A 88 -3.24 4.12 1.84
CA THR A 88 -4.53 3.52 2.20
C THR A 88 -4.59 3.08 3.66
N ALA A 89 -3.45 2.74 4.25
CA ALA A 89 -3.30 2.39 5.66
C ALA A 89 -3.35 3.63 6.56
N HIS A 90 -3.85 3.49 7.79
CA HIS A 90 -3.66 4.51 8.81
C HIS A 90 -2.23 4.51 9.31
N ILE A 91 -1.81 5.61 9.94
CA ILE A 91 -0.51 5.77 10.57
C ILE A 91 -0.68 5.99 12.07
N ALA A 92 0.32 5.59 12.84
CA ALA A 92 0.38 5.83 14.26
C ALA A 92 1.55 6.79 14.57
N LEU A 93 1.28 7.85 15.32
CA LEU A 93 2.31 8.66 15.92
C LEU A 93 2.76 7.98 17.20
N VAL A 94 4.04 7.63 17.27
CA VAL A 94 4.63 6.98 18.45
C VAL A 94 5.66 7.89 19.08
N LEU A 95 5.67 7.93 20.42
CA LEU A 95 6.64 8.60 21.25
C LEU A 95 7.55 7.54 21.88
N TYR A 96 8.82 7.60 21.56
CA TYR A 96 9.84 6.77 22.19
C TYR A 96 10.21 7.29 23.58
N ALA A 97 10.74 6.43 24.45
CA ALA A 97 11.15 6.81 25.80
C ALA A 97 12.26 7.89 25.83
N ASP A 98 13.01 8.03 24.75
CA ASP A 98 14.03 9.08 24.55
C ASP A 98 13.45 10.42 24.06
N GLY A 99 12.12 10.57 23.99
CA GLY A 99 11.44 11.79 23.58
C GLY A 99 11.25 11.97 22.06
N GLU A 100 11.86 11.11 21.23
CA GLU A 100 11.70 11.21 19.77
C GLU A 100 10.32 10.70 19.32
N ARG A 101 9.68 11.47 18.45
CA ARG A 101 8.44 11.06 17.80
C ARG A 101 8.68 10.55 16.39
N ARG A 102 8.02 9.47 16.02
CA ARG A 102 8.03 8.94 14.64
C ARG A 102 6.63 8.52 14.22
N TYR A 103 6.38 8.59 12.92
CA TYR A 103 5.22 7.90 12.33
C TYR A 103 5.60 6.48 11.94
N ILE A 104 4.71 5.55 12.21
CA ILE A 104 4.78 4.16 11.73
C ILE A 104 3.46 3.79 11.02
N LEU A 105 3.47 2.71 10.23
CA LEU A 105 2.21 2.13 9.75
C LEU A 105 1.44 1.60 10.95
N ALA A 106 0.18 2.00 11.11
CA ALA A 106 -0.65 1.52 12.20
C ALA A 106 -1.00 0.04 11.97
N PRO A 107 -0.64 -0.86 12.89
CA PRO A 107 -1.11 -2.23 12.87
C PRO A 107 -2.60 -2.31 13.23
N LYS A 108 -3.27 -3.37 12.79
CA LYS A 108 -4.64 -3.65 13.17
C LYS A 108 -4.71 -4.05 14.66
N GLY A 109 -5.65 -3.47 15.40
CA GLY A 109 -5.88 -3.74 16.81
C GLY A 109 -4.96 -2.97 17.78
N VAL A 110 -4.10 -2.10 17.28
CA VAL A 110 -3.30 -1.19 18.10
C VAL A 110 -4.07 0.12 18.31
N SER A 111 -4.12 0.57 19.55
CA SER A 111 -4.83 1.76 20.03
C SER A 111 -3.87 2.79 20.62
N ALA A 112 -4.35 4.01 20.85
CA ALA A 112 -3.61 5.01 21.61
C ALA A 112 -3.35 4.51 23.04
N GLY A 113 -2.13 4.70 23.54
CA GLY A 113 -1.67 4.21 24.83
C GLY A 113 -0.88 2.89 24.78
N ASP A 114 -1.01 2.10 23.71
CA ASP A 114 -0.24 0.86 23.55
C ASP A 114 1.26 1.13 23.46
N VAL A 115 2.05 0.20 24.00
CA VAL A 115 3.52 0.25 23.92
C VAL A 115 4.01 -0.80 22.93
N LEU A 116 4.85 -0.35 22.00
CA LEU A 116 5.43 -1.14 20.92
C LEU A 116 6.95 -1.21 21.07
N TYR A 117 7.51 -2.35 20.70
CA TYR A 117 8.95 -2.60 20.74
C TYR A 117 9.51 -2.95 19.37
N SER A 118 10.81 -2.70 19.20
CA SER A 118 11.57 -3.14 18.04
C SER A 118 12.84 -3.85 18.50
N GLY A 119 13.34 -4.78 17.68
CA GLY A 119 14.58 -5.50 17.96
C GLY A 119 14.37 -7.00 18.19
N SER A 120 15.49 -7.71 18.37
CA SER A 120 15.49 -9.17 18.51
C SER A 120 14.84 -9.67 19.80
N ALA A 121 14.91 -8.88 20.87
CA ALA A 121 14.33 -9.19 22.19
C ALA A 121 12.87 -8.71 22.34
N ALA A 122 12.27 -8.09 21.30
CA ALA A 122 10.90 -7.60 21.38
C ALA A 122 9.91 -8.77 21.59
N PRO A 123 8.88 -8.63 22.45
CA PRO A 123 7.90 -9.68 22.68
C PRO A 123 7.07 -9.93 21.40
N ILE A 124 6.56 -11.16 21.26
CA ILE A 124 5.73 -11.57 20.13
C ILE A 124 4.30 -11.04 20.33
N LYS A 125 4.12 -9.74 20.03
CA LYS A 125 2.86 -9.02 20.14
C LYS A 125 2.60 -8.24 18.84
N ALA A 126 1.34 -8.11 18.44
CA ALA A 126 0.97 -7.32 17.25
C ALA A 126 1.52 -5.89 17.36
N GLY A 127 2.13 -5.41 16.27
CA GLY A 127 2.76 -4.10 16.19
C GLY A 127 4.25 -4.05 16.53
N ASN A 128 4.79 -5.09 17.17
CA ASN A 128 6.22 -5.19 17.43
C ASN A 128 6.99 -5.59 16.16
N CYS A 129 8.18 -5.04 16.01
CA CYS A 129 9.05 -5.24 14.84
C CYS A 129 10.27 -6.07 15.22
N LEU A 130 10.43 -7.24 14.59
CA LEU A 130 11.51 -8.19 14.87
C LEU A 130 12.21 -8.61 13.58
N PRO A 131 13.47 -9.08 13.67
CA PRO A 131 14.07 -9.88 12.61
C PRO A 131 13.23 -11.16 12.37
N VAL A 132 13.08 -11.57 11.11
CA VAL A 132 12.24 -12.74 10.75
C VAL A 132 12.73 -14.02 11.43
N ARG A 133 14.03 -14.11 11.75
CA ARG A 133 14.59 -15.24 12.53
C ARG A 133 13.92 -15.45 13.91
N ASN A 134 13.44 -14.37 14.51
CA ASN A 134 12.84 -14.37 15.86
C ASN A 134 11.32 -14.49 15.84
N ILE A 135 10.70 -14.51 14.65
CA ILE A 135 9.24 -14.61 14.50
C ILE A 135 8.85 -16.09 14.35
N PRO A 136 7.86 -16.61 15.08
CA PRO A 136 7.43 -18.00 14.94
C PRO A 136 6.87 -18.29 13.55
N VAL A 137 7.10 -19.51 13.04
CA VAL A 137 6.51 -20.01 11.81
C VAL A 137 4.99 -20.07 11.97
N GLY A 138 4.26 -19.74 10.90
CA GLY A 138 2.81 -19.59 10.90
C GLY A 138 2.31 -18.19 11.25
N ALA A 139 3.15 -17.34 11.86
CA ALA A 139 2.75 -15.98 12.24
C ALA A 139 2.34 -15.13 11.04
N VAL A 140 1.39 -14.24 11.28
CA VAL A 140 0.97 -13.19 10.35
C VAL A 140 1.84 -11.96 10.58
N ILE A 141 2.43 -11.44 9.51
CA ILE A 141 3.36 -10.32 9.53
C ILE A 141 3.04 -9.30 8.43
N HIS A 142 3.52 -8.09 8.58
CA HIS A 142 3.43 -7.01 7.58
C HIS A 142 4.68 -6.14 7.60
N ALA A 143 4.74 -5.14 6.72
CA ALA A 143 5.87 -4.19 6.63
C ALA A 143 7.23 -4.90 6.60
N ILE A 144 7.41 -5.84 5.64
CA ILE A 144 8.55 -6.74 5.58
C ILE A 144 9.65 -6.12 4.70
N GLU A 145 10.89 -6.21 5.14
CA GLU A 145 12.06 -5.87 4.35
C GLU A 145 12.37 -6.94 3.29
N LEU A 146 13.01 -6.52 2.20
CA LEU A 146 13.57 -7.43 1.17
C LEU A 146 15.09 -7.58 1.28
N LYS A 147 15.74 -6.61 1.93
CA LYS A 147 17.16 -6.61 2.28
C LYS A 147 17.28 -6.03 3.69
N PRO A 148 18.13 -6.59 4.55
CA PRO A 148 18.33 -6.09 5.89
C PRO A 148 18.69 -4.60 5.89
N GLY A 149 18.07 -3.82 6.77
CA GLY A 149 18.32 -2.38 6.96
C GLY A 149 17.80 -1.46 5.84
N LYS A 150 17.21 -1.99 4.78
CA LYS A 150 16.65 -1.16 3.69
C LYS A 150 15.30 -0.50 4.07
N GLY A 151 14.63 -1.05 5.06
CA GLY A 151 13.28 -0.67 5.46
C GLY A 151 12.18 -1.47 4.74
N ALA A 152 11.00 -1.43 5.31
CA ALA A 152 9.86 -2.22 4.86
C ALA A 152 9.46 -1.92 3.41
N GLN A 153 9.26 -2.96 2.61
CA GLN A 153 8.89 -2.87 1.19
C GLN A 153 7.63 -3.67 0.85
N LEU A 154 7.38 -4.81 1.52
CA LEU A 154 6.21 -5.65 1.28
C LEU A 154 5.13 -5.42 2.34
N ALA A 155 3.86 -5.69 1.97
CA ALA A 155 2.68 -5.65 2.84
C ALA A 155 2.55 -4.34 3.63
N ARG A 156 2.47 -3.19 2.92
CA ARG A 156 2.32 -1.84 3.52
C ARG A 156 0.95 -1.21 3.31
N SER A 157 0.14 -1.76 2.40
CA SER A 157 -1.19 -1.23 2.10
C SER A 157 -2.21 -1.64 3.15
N ALA A 158 -3.35 -0.94 3.21
CA ALA A 158 -4.46 -1.24 4.10
C ALA A 158 -4.87 -2.72 4.05
N GLY A 159 -5.01 -3.35 5.22
CA GLY A 159 -5.38 -4.75 5.36
C GLY A 159 -4.40 -5.75 4.72
N ALA A 160 -3.18 -5.32 4.40
CA ALA A 160 -2.18 -6.24 3.88
C ALA A 160 -1.59 -7.09 5.01
N SER A 161 -1.45 -8.38 4.72
CA SER A 161 -0.83 -9.36 5.61
C SER A 161 -0.07 -10.39 4.79
N VAL A 162 0.90 -11.03 5.40
CA VAL A 162 1.76 -12.06 4.84
C VAL A 162 1.95 -13.13 5.90
N GLN A 163 1.93 -14.39 5.52
CA GLN A 163 2.19 -15.50 6.43
C GLN A 163 3.65 -15.95 6.30
N LEU A 164 4.34 -16.13 7.42
CA LEU A 164 5.63 -16.80 7.50
C LEU A 164 5.40 -18.32 7.44
N VAL A 165 5.86 -18.97 6.37
CA VAL A 165 5.57 -20.38 6.10
C VAL A 165 6.66 -21.30 6.64
N ALA A 166 7.94 -20.94 6.39
CA ALA A 166 9.09 -21.74 6.79
C ALA A 166 10.32 -20.86 7.00
N ARG A 167 11.29 -21.36 7.74
CA ARG A 167 12.64 -20.79 7.84
C ARG A 167 13.66 -21.91 7.61
N GLU A 168 14.54 -21.68 6.66
CA GLU A 168 15.57 -22.67 6.28
C GLU A 168 16.90 -21.94 6.03
N GLY A 169 17.89 -22.21 6.85
CA GLY A 169 19.21 -21.59 6.75
C GLY A 169 19.13 -20.05 6.80
N GLN A 170 19.66 -19.39 5.78
CA GLN A 170 19.71 -17.92 5.68
C GLN A 170 18.42 -17.28 5.14
N TYR A 171 17.41 -18.07 4.77
CA TYR A 171 16.19 -17.59 4.15
C TYR A 171 14.94 -18.03 4.90
N ALA A 172 13.95 -17.17 4.88
CA ALA A 172 12.58 -17.46 5.29
C ALA A 172 11.65 -17.43 4.09
N THR A 173 10.75 -18.39 4.00
CA THR A 173 9.72 -18.46 2.95
C THR A 173 8.44 -17.81 3.46
N ILE A 174 7.98 -16.80 2.76
CA ILE A 174 6.76 -16.06 3.07
C ILE A 174 5.71 -16.25 1.98
N ARG A 175 4.44 -16.33 2.37
CA ARG A 175 3.28 -16.40 1.47
C ARG A 175 2.57 -15.05 1.46
N LEU A 176 2.62 -14.36 0.32
CA LEU A 176 1.95 -13.09 0.09
C LEU A 176 0.44 -13.29 -0.06
N ARG A 177 -0.35 -12.24 0.15
CA ARG A 177 -1.81 -12.25 -0.05
C ARG A 177 -2.22 -12.65 -1.48
N SER A 178 -1.37 -12.42 -2.47
CA SER A 178 -1.57 -12.87 -3.86
C SER A 178 -1.42 -14.38 -4.07
N GLY A 179 -0.94 -15.13 -3.07
CA GLY A 179 -0.58 -16.54 -3.16
C GLY A 179 0.86 -16.79 -3.64
N GLU A 180 1.62 -15.76 -4.02
CA GLU A 180 3.04 -15.90 -4.34
C GLU A 180 3.82 -16.31 -3.09
N MET A 181 4.68 -17.32 -3.21
CA MET A 181 5.63 -17.72 -2.19
C MET A 181 7.02 -17.20 -2.54
N ARG A 182 7.64 -16.50 -1.61
CA ARG A 182 8.90 -15.81 -1.82
C ARG A 182 9.86 -16.01 -0.66
N LYS A 183 11.16 -16.15 -0.98
CA LYS A 183 12.25 -16.15 -0.01
C LYS A 183 12.65 -14.71 0.35
N VAL A 184 12.92 -14.48 1.63
CA VAL A 184 13.53 -13.26 2.18
C VAL A 184 14.64 -13.65 3.15
N PRO A 185 15.73 -12.88 3.26
CA PRO A 185 16.76 -13.15 4.27
C PRO A 185 16.16 -13.13 5.69
N VAL A 186 16.62 -14.01 6.56
CA VAL A 186 16.09 -14.12 7.94
C VAL A 186 16.41 -12.91 8.82
N ASP A 187 17.43 -12.12 8.45
CA ASP A 187 17.78 -10.88 9.12
C ASP A 187 16.91 -9.69 8.74
N CYS A 188 16.09 -9.83 7.71
CA CYS A 188 15.09 -8.83 7.34
C CYS A 188 14.09 -8.62 8.48
N ARG A 189 13.74 -7.35 8.74
CA ARG A 189 12.74 -7.01 9.76
C ARG A 189 11.34 -7.15 9.20
N ALA A 190 10.42 -7.53 10.07
CA ALA A 190 8.99 -7.56 9.80
C ALA A 190 8.21 -7.16 11.06
N THR A 191 7.03 -6.59 10.88
CA THR A 191 6.13 -6.24 11.99
C THR A 191 5.05 -7.31 12.13
N LEU A 192 4.77 -7.73 13.36
CA LEU A 192 3.74 -8.72 13.68
C LEU A 192 2.34 -8.18 13.46
N GLY A 193 1.44 -9.01 12.94
CA GLY A 193 0.02 -8.71 12.69
C GLY A 193 -0.27 -8.21 11.27
N GLU A 194 -1.46 -7.67 11.08
CA GLU A 194 -1.95 -7.07 9.82
C GLU A 194 -1.82 -5.54 9.84
N VAL A 195 -1.83 -4.93 8.66
CA VAL A 195 -1.99 -3.47 8.52
C VAL A 195 -3.44 -3.07 8.80
N SER A 196 -3.63 -1.93 9.44
CA SER A 196 -4.95 -1.35 9.73
C SER A 196 -5.79 -1.05 8.47
N ASN A 197 -7.06 -0.65 8.69
CA ASN A 197 -8.00 -0.21 7.64
C ASN A 197 -8.32 -1.30 6.59
N SER A 198 -8.51 -2.55 7.03
CA SER A 198 -8.81 -3.70 6.15
C SER A 198 -10.03 -3.48 5.25
N GLU A 199 -11.01 -2.71 5.71
CA GLU A 199 -12.25 -2.38 5.02
C GLU A 199 -12.09 -1.32 3.91
N HIS A 200 -10.88 -0.76 3.72
CA HIS A 200 -10.62 0.26 2.70
C HIS A 200 -11.07 -0.17 1.29
N SER A 201 -10.93 -1.45 0.95
CA SER A 201 -11.35 -2.01 -0.34
C SER A 201 -12.87 -1.98 -0.57
N LEU A 202 -13.67 -1.89 0.51
CA LEU A 202 -15.14 -1.82 0.45
C LEU A 202 -15.64 -0.41 0.14
N GLN A 203 -14.76 0.60 0.18
CA GLN A 203 -15.11 1.99 -0.09
C GLN A 203 -15.51 2.19 -1.55
N LYS A 204 -16.66 2.87 -1.76
CA LYS A 204 -17.13 3.30 -3.09
C LYS A 204 -17.25 4.81 -3.13
N LEU A 205 -16.62 5.42 -4.12
CA LEU A 205 -16.56 6.89 -4.23
C LEU A 205 -17.90 7.53 -4.61
N GLY A 206 -18.74 6.81 -5.33
CA GLY A 206 -20.10 7.22 -5.73
C GLY A 206 -20.15 8.17 -6.94
N LYS A 207 -19.12 8.97 -7.18
CA LYS A 207 -19.06 9.92 -8.32
C LYS A 207 -17.67 10.11 -8.87
N ALA A 208 -17.57 10.47 -10.16
CA ALA A 208 -16.31 10.73 -10.85
C ALA A 208 -15.51 11.90 -10.22
N GLY A 209 -16.19 12.95 -9.74
CA GLY A 209 -15.55 14.07 -9.06
C GLY A 209 -14.77 13.66 -7.80
N ALA A 210 -15.22 12.62 -7.08
CA ALA A 210 -14.49 12.11 -5.92
C ALA A 210 -13.15 11.44 -6.33
N ALA A 211 -13.05 10.84 -7.50
CA ALA A 211 -11.79 10.36 -8.07
C ALA A 211 -10.89 11.55 -8.46
N ARG A 212 -11.47 12.61 -9.05
CA ARG A 212 -10.74 13.84 -9.37
C ARG A 212 -10.12 14.50 -8.14
N TRP A 213 -10.82 14.54 -7.02
CA TRP A 213 -10.30 15.08 -5.76
C TRP A 213 -9.06 14.31 -5.25
N ARG A 214 -8.95 13.04 -5.61
CA ARG A 214 -7.80 12.17 -5.27
C ARG A 214 -6.66 12.24 -6.29
N GLY A 215 -6.77 13.08 -7.32
CA GLY A 215 -5.74 13.25 -8.35
C GLY A 215 -5.80 12.25 -9.49
N VAL A 216 -6.88 11.47 -9.59
CA VAL A 216 -7.11 10.55 -10.71
C VAL A 216 -7.82 11.29 -11.84
N ARG A 217 -7.19 11.37 -13.01
CA ARG A 217 -7.79 11.95 -14.22
C ARG A 217 -8.66 10.92 -14.95
N PRO A 218 -9.60 11.38 -15.78
CA PRO A 218 -10.44 10.48 -16.60
C PRO A 218 -9.61 9.57 -17.50
N THR A 219 -10.11 8.37 -17.72
CA THR A 219 -9.54 7.39 -18.66
C THR A 219 -10.47 7.22 -19.83
N VAL A 220 -9.95 7.39 -21.06
CA VAL A 220 -10.65 7.11 -22.31
C VAL A 220 -10.30 5.69 -22.74
N ARG A 221 -11.29 4.92 -23.19
CA ARG A 221 -11.09 3.56 -23.70
C ARG A 221 -10.40 3.62 -25.06
N GLY A 222 -9.48 2.68 -25.35
CA GLY A 222 -8.77 2.62 -26.64
C GLY A 222 -9.69 2.54 -27.86
N VAL A 223 -10.83 1.85 -27.74
CA VAL A 223 -11.85 1.75 -28.82
C VAL A 223 -12.55 3.09 -29.16
N ALA A 224 -12.47 4.08 -28.29
CA ALA A 224 -13.01 5.42 -28.50
C ALA A 224 -11.97 6.42 -28.98
N MET A 225 -10.78 5.96 -29.33
CA MET A 225 -9.67 6.76 -29.84
C MET A 225 -9.54 6.57 -31.35
N ASN A 226 -8.72 7.42 -31.98
CA ASN A 226 -8.35 7.26 -33.38
C ASN A 226 -7.29 6.16 -33.57
N PRO A 227 -7.11 5.59 -34.78
CA PRO A 227 -6.12 4.54 -35.05
C PRO A 227 -4.68 4.93 -34.69
N VAL A 228 -4.33 6.20 -34.79
CA VAL A 228 -3.01 6.75 -34.45
C VAL A 228 -2.75 6.69 -32.93
N ASP A 229 -3.79 6.79 -32.10
CA ASP A 229 -3.67 6.89 -30.65
C ASP A 229 -3.71 5.52 -29.94
N HIS A 230 -4.36 4.53 -30.54
CA HIS A 230 -4.51 3.21 -29.94
C HIS A 230 -4.73 2.11 -30.98
N PRO A 231 -4.14 0.92 -30.82
CA PRO A 231 -4.36 -0.23 -31.72
C PRO A 231 -5.82 -0.70 -31.83
N HIS A 232 -6.69 -0.31 -30.90
CA HIS A 232 -8.15 -0.57 -30.95
C HIS A 232 -8.93 0.63 -31.46
N GLY A 233 -8.27 1.69 -31.91
CA GLY A 233 -8.91 2.92 -32.41
C GLY A 233 -9.45 2.76 -33.84
N GLY A 234 -10.33 3.68 -34.22
CA GLY A 234 -10.95 3.75 -35.53
C GLY A 234 -12.29 3.05 -35.64
N GLY A 235 -12.80 3.00 -36.87
CA GLY A 235 -14.11 2.46 -37.21
C GLY A 235 -15.20 3.53 -37.21
N GLU A 236 -16.37 3.17 -37.75
CA GLU A 236 -17.56 4.04 -37.80
C GLU A 236 -18.49 3.71 -36.63
N GLY A 237 -18.87 4.73 -35.88
CA GLY A 237 -19.80 4.60 -34.76
C GLY A 237 -19.27 3.72 -33.61
N ARG A 238 -20.11 2.79 -33.14
CA ARG A 238 -19.79 1.93 -32.00
C ARG A 238 -19.15 0.62 -32.46
N THR A 239 -17.83 0.65 -32.67
CA THR A 239 -17.04 -0.51 -33.09
C THR A 239 -16.55 -1.37 -31.93
N SER A 240 -16.22 -2.63 -32.20
CA SER A 240 -15.51 -3.53 -31.28
C SER A 240 -13.99 -3.33 -31.38
N GLY A 241 -13.21 -4.00 -30.50
CA GLY A 241 -11.75 -3.87 -30.49
C GLY A 241 -11.04 -4.45 -31.72
N GLY A 242 -11.72 -5.29 -32.53
CA GLY A 242 -11.22 -5.87 -33.78
C GLY A 242 -10.04 -6.83 -33.69
N ARG A 243 -9.46 -7.00 -32.50
CA ARG A 243 -8.27 -7.82 -32.23
C ARG A 243 -8.17 -8.23 -30.75
N HIS A 244 -7.21 -9.07 -30.41
CA HIS A 244 -6.93 -9.38 -29.01
C HIS A 244 -6.64 -8.11 -28.19
N PRO A 245 -7.09 -8.04 -26.91
CA PRO A 245 -6.87 -6.87 -26.05
C PRO A 245 -5.41 -6.54 -25.91
N VAL A 246 -5.02 -5.35 -26.29
CA VAL A 246 -3.65 -4.84 -26.18
C VAL A 246 -3.61 -3.48 -25.48
N SER A 247 -2.44 -3.11 -24.98
CA SER A 247 -2.15 -1.77 -24.45
C SER A 247 -1.96 -0.76 -25.60
N PRO A 248 -1.90 0.56 -25.32
CA PRO A 248 -1.57 1.56 -26.34
C PRO A 248 -0.26 1.30 -27.09
N TRP A 249 0.65 0.56 -26.49
CA TRP A 249 1.94 0.17 -27.09
C TRP A 249 1.93 -1.21 -27.73
N GLY A 250 0.75 -1.80 -27.95
CA GLY A 250 0.58 -3.09 -28.62
C GLY A 250 0.86 -4.32 -27.75
N MET A 251 1.19 -4.16 -26.47
CA MET A 251 1.46 -5.28 -25.57
C MET A 251 0.15 -6.00 -25.18
N PRO A 252 0.06 -7.34 -25.30
CA PRO A 252 -1.10 -8.10 -24.85
C PRO A 252 -1.41 -7.83 -23.36
N THR A 253 -2.70 -7.56 -23.06
CA THR A 253 -3.13 -7.24 -21.70
C THR A 253 -3.63 -8.45 -20.92
N LYS A 254 -3.89 -9.58 -21.60
CA LYS A 254 -4.32 -10.83 -20.99
C LYS A 254 -3.29 -11.93 -21.23
N GLY A 255 -2.93 -12.66 -20.17
CA GLY A 255 -2.06 -13.83 -20.21
C GLY A 255 -0.57 -13.57 -20.43
N TYR A 256 -0.18 -12.42 -20.91
CA TYR A 256 1.21 -12.11 -21.20
C TYR A 256 2.05 -11.94 -19.92
N LYS A 257 3.21 -12.62 -19.87
CA LYS A 257 4.16 -12.54 -18.76
C LYS A 257 4.97 -11.24 -18.86
N THR A 258 4.58 -10.21 -18.08
CA THR A 258 5.22 -8.89 -18.11
C THR A 258 6.50 -8.79 -17.29
N ARG A 259 6.71 -9.67 -16.30
CA ARG A 259 7.93 -9.66 -15.47
C ARG A 259 9.13 -10.14 -16.27
N LYS A 260 10.15 -9.27 -16.41
CA LYS A 260 11.42 -9.56 -17.11
C LYS A 260 12.65 -9.56 -16.18
N ASN A 261 12.48 -9.30 -14.88
CA ASN A 261 13.58 -9.22 -13.93
C ASN A 261 14.06 -10.61 -13.53
N LYS A 262 15.10 -11.10 -14.21
CA LYS A 262 15.72 -12.41 -13.94
C LYS A 262 16.51 -12.44 -12.62
N ARG A 263 17.11 -11.30 -12.22
CA ARG A 263 17.98 -11.22 -11.04
C ARG A 263 17.32 -11.65 -9.73
N THR A 264 16.00 -11.45 -9.59
CA THR A 264 15.24 -11.79 -8.38
C THR A 264 14.28 -12.95 -8.58
N ASP A 265 14.34 -13.67 -9.69
CA ASP A 265 13.50 -14.85 -9.93
C ASP A 265 13.86 -16.01 -8.97
N GLY A 266 15.12 -16.17 -8.59
CA GLY A 266 15.57 -17.19 -7.62
C GLY A 266 14.97 -17.03 -6.22
N PHE A 267 14.46 -15.85 -5.88
CA PHE A 267 13.72 -15.63 -4.62
C PHE A 267 12.24 -16.01 -4.70
N ILE A 268 11.68 -16.30 -5.88
CA ILE A 268 10.28 -16.69 -6.06
C ILE A 268 10.19 -18.21 -6.09
N VAL A 269 9.72 -18.81 -5.00
CA VAL A 269 9.53 -20.27 -4.87
C VAL A 269 8.31 -20.72 -5.70
N ARG A 270 7.21 -20.01 -5.57
CA ARG A 270 5.96 -20.30 -6.29
C ARG A 270 5.26 -19.01 -6.73
N ARG A 271 4.92 -18.92 -8.00
CA ARG A 271 4.15 -17.79 -8.55
C ARG A 271 2.67 -17.91 -8.17
N ARG A 272 1.96 -16.75 -8.16
CA ARG A 272 0.53 -16.67 -7.79
C ARG A 272 -0.43 -17.55 -8.62
N ASN A 273 -0.11 -17.79 -9.87
CA ASN A 273 -0.98 -18.48 -10.85
C ASN A 273 -0.32 -19.76 -11.41
N LYS A 274 0.38 -20.53 -10.59
CA LYS A 274 0.81 -21.85 -11.03
C LYS A 274 -0.39 -22.79 -10.89
N LYS A 275 -1.06 -23.11 -12.04
CA LYS A 275 -1.90 -24.30 -12.16
C LYS A 275 -1.00 -25.52 -12.03
#